data_de77bec56fa79c87a4004c4a02030055
#
_entry.id   de77bec56fa79c87a4004c4a02030055
#
_cell.length_a   1.000
_cell.length_b   1.000
_cell.length_c   1.000
_cell.angle_alpha   90.00
_cell.angle_beta   90.00
_cell.angle_gamma   90.00
#
_symmetry.space_group_name_H-M   'P 1'
#
loop_
_entity.id
_entity.type
_entity.pdbx_description
1 polymer ?
#
loop_
_entity_poly.entity_id
_entity_poly.type
_entity_poly.pdbx_seq_one_letter_code
_entity_poly.pdbx_strand_id
1 'polypeptide(L)'
;MTSKLWCTFFAACLLAFGSGGSASAADLPVKAPPVAPAPPVPLDIHGFFDVSGKPDYISPRGLLLTNTGLTTQITTGFSLDLHKNPGGFINDVAVNFGIWNDLWSKQNSPTVGSWNEFDWWVGGALAFAHDWKFGVTYVEFLSPPGAFSTIRNVEFSLRYSDGPTGWALTFDPYVKLFYSVSGPSTVAVGKKGGIYDVELGFVPTIDLKKYGWLPITLTAPTWVTVGPANFWNRGVTGCGPSVLTQCATSNAGVFSTGLTAKLPIDFLIPPRLGNWYVDGGVQYYHLINDSLLLAQTATGTAPSFAAAKRGIVVAFAGLGFAY
;
A
#
# COMPACT_ATOMS: atom_id res chain seq x y z
N MET A 1 -31.96 -4.67 17.25
CA MET A 1 -32.59 -3.46 16.69
C MET A 1 -31.50 -2.43 16.49
N THR A 2 -31.10 -2.13 15.28
CA THR A 2 -30.37 -0.97 14.72
C THR A 2 -29.47 -1.41 13.56
N SER A 3 -30.10 -1.71 12.42
CA SER A 3 -29.36 -2.01 11.17
C SER A 3 -29.95 -1.29 9.95
N LYS A 4 -30.44 -0.07 10.09
CA LYS A 4 -31.09 0.68 9.00
C LYS A 4 -30.55 2.09 8.74
N LEU A 5 -29.35 2.46 9.21
CA LEU A 5 -28.88 3.85 9.06
C LEU A 5 -27.72 4.06 8.06
N TRP A 6 -27.21 3.04 7.39
CA TRP A 6 -26.04 3.17 6.51
C TRP A 6 -26.32 3.19 5.00
N CYS A 7 -27.55 2.94 4.58
CA CYS A 7 -27.90 2.97 3.15
C CYS A 7 -28.36 4.33 2.61
N THR A 8 -28.51 5.35 3.45
CA THR A 8 -29.10 6.64 3.03
C THR A 8 -28.09 7.72 2.65
N PHE A 9 -26.80 7.52 2.88
CA PHE A 9 -25.80 8.55 2.58
C PHE A 9 -25.23 8.49 1.16
N PHE A 10 -25.34 7.37 0.46
CA PHE A 10 -24.84 7.24 -0.90
C PHE A 10 -25.83 7.68 -2.00
N ALA A 11 -27.10 7.80 -1.67
CA ALA A 11 -28.15 8.17 -2.63
C ALA A 11 -28.38 9.69 -2.77
N ALA A 12 -27.83 10.51 -1.87
CA ALA A 12 -28.10 11.96 -1.84
C ALA A 12 -27.19 12.82 -2.73
N CYS A 13 -26.11 12.27 -3.29
CA CYS A 13 -25.19 13.04 -4.15
C CYS A 13 -25.52 13.00 -5.65
N LEU A 14 -26.55 12.29 -6.09
CA LEU A 14 -26.88 12.11 -7.52
C LEU A 14 -28.10 12.89 -8.03
N LEU A 15 -28.75 13.75 -7.23
CA LEU A 15 -30.03 14.40 -7.60
C LEU A 15 -30.01 15.94 -7.61
N ALA A 16 -28.88 16.59 -7.80
CA ALA A 16 -28.80 18.07 -7.77
C ALA A 16 -28.43 18.75 -9.12
N PHE A 17 -28.69 18.15 -10.27
CA PHE A 17 -28.59 18.87 -11.55
C PHE A 17 -29.78 18.57 -12.44
N GLY A 18 -30.83 19.33 -12.25
CA GLY A 18 -31.99 19.34 -13.13
C GLY A 18 -32.95 20.45 -12.81
N SER A 19 -32.70 21.67 -13.27
CA SER A 19 -33.74 22.69 -13.41
C SER A 19 -33.61 23.35 -14.77
N GLY A 20 -34.56 23.01 -15.64
CA GLY A 20 -34.66 23.48 -16.99
C GLY A 20 -35.12 24.95 -17.06
N GLY A 21 -34.48 25.72 -17.92
CA GLY A 21 -34.93 27.00 -18.41
C GLY A 21 -35.66 26.80 -19.73
N SER A 22 -36.90 27.24 -19.80
CA SER A 22 -37.70 27.32 -21.03
C SER A 22 -37.17 28.42 -21.94
N ALA A 23 -36.70 28.08 -23.16
CA ALA A 23 -36.33 29.01 -24.18
C ALA A 23 -37.47 29.14 -25.21
N SER A 24 -37.83 30.37 -25.56
CA SER A 24 -38.84 30.76 -26.52
C SER A 24 -38.38 30.47 -27.95
N ALA A 25 -39.33 30.00 -28.77
CA ALA A 25 -39.11 29.68 -30.17
C ALA A 25 -39.07 30.94 -31.05
N ALA A 26 -38.00 31.11 -31.79
CA ALA A 26 -38.00 31.77 -33.10
C ALA A 26 -36.72 31.42 -33.85
N ASP A 27 -36.91 31.05 -35.11
CA ASP A 27 -35.99 30.72 -36.18
C ASP A 27 -35.72 29.24 -36.40
N LEU A 28 -36.12 28.81 -37.58
CA LEU A 28 -35.89 27.46 -38.08
C LEU A 28 -34.39 27.18 -38.16
N PRO A 29 -33.87 26.19 -37.42
CA PRO A 29 -32.48 25.88 -37.52
C PRO A 29 -32.19 25.21 -38.86
N VAL A 30 -31.29 25.81 -39.63
CA VAL A 30 -30.57 25.10 -40.69
C VAL A 30 -29.97 23.85 -40.03
N LYS A 31 -30.40 22.67 -40.51
CA LYS A 31 -29.93 21.38 -40.01
C LYS A 31 -28.41 21.35 -40.13
N ALA A 32 -27.73 21.59 -38.99
CA ALA A 32 -26.28 21.46 -38.93
C ALA A 32 -25.89 20.05 -39.40
N PRO A 33 -24.84 19.91 -40.20
CA PRO A 33 -24.35 18.59 -40.59
C PRO A 33 -24.12 17.77 -39.34
N PRO A 34 -24.40 16.44 -39.36
CA PRO A 34 -24.16 15.57 -38.22
C PRO A 34 -22.74 15.77 -37.77
N VAL A 35 -22.54 16.21 -36.52
CA VAL A 35 -21.20 16.24 -35.90
C VAL A 35 -20.70 14.81 -35.92
N ALA A 36 -19.57 14.56 -36.62
CA ALA A 36 -18.95 13.26 -36.61
C ALA A 36 -18.71 12.85 -35.14
N PRO A 37 -19.01 11.59 -34.78
CA PRO A 37 -18.75 11.13 -33.43
C PRO A 37 -17.29 11.46 -33.07
N ALA A 38 -17.07 12.07 -31.93
CA ALA A 38 -15.71 12.29 -31.44
C ALA A 38 -14.98 10.94 -31.44
N PRO A 39 -13.72 10.88 -31.92
CA PRO A 39 -12.98 9.64 -31.86
C PRO A 39 -12.95 9.14 -30.42
N PRO A 40 -13.07 7.82 -30.19
CA PRO A 40 -13.04 7.27 -28.85
C PRO A 40 -11.75 7.74 -28.17
N VAL A 41 -11.87 8.29 -26.96
CA VAL A 41 -10.72 8.67 -26.16
C VAL A 41 -9.99 7.37 -25.85
N PRO A 42 -8.71 7.22 -26.24
CA PRO A 42 -7.97 6.02 -25.92
C PRO A 42 -7.90 5.85 -24.40
N LEU A 43 -8.15 4.63 -23.92
CA LEU A 43 -7.97 4.29 -22.51
C LEU A 43 -6.50 4.46 -22.16
N ASP A 44 -6.22 5.25 -21.12
CA ASP A 44 -4.87 5.46 -20.60
C ASP A 44 -4.60 4.41 -19.52
N ILE A 45 -3.83 3.38 -19.88
CA ILE A 45 -3.53 2.24 -19.02
C ILE A 45 -2.04 2.27 -18.69
N HIS A 46 -1.73 2.27 -17.41
CA HIS A 46 -0.37 2.18 -16.89
C HIS A 46 -0.21 0.86 -16.13
N GLY A 47 0.84 0.13 -16.42
CA GLY A 47 1.12 -1.11 -15.73
C GLY A 47 2.52 -1.11 -15.12
N PHE A 48 2.72 -2.01 -14.18
CA PHE A 48 4.02 -2.23 -13.58
C PHE A 48 4.24 -3.69 -13.22
N PHE A 49 5.51 -4.05 -13.15
CA PHE A 49 6.00 -5.32 -12.64
C PHE A 49 7.24 -5.03 -11.79
N ASP A 50 7.36 -5.69 -10.66
CA ASP A 50 8.50 -5.62 -9.78
C ASP A 50 8.81 -6.99 -9.19
N VAL A 51 10.07 -7.36 -9.14
CA VAL A 51 10.56 -8.55 -8.45
C VAL A 51 11.72 -8.15 -7.54
N SER A 52 11.60 -8.46 -6.25
CA SER A 52 12.64 -8.17 -5.27
C SER A 52 13.01 -9.40 -4.46
N GLY A 53 14.29 -9.49 -4.11
CA GLY A 53 14.85 -10.50 -3.23
C GLY A 53 15.33 -9.91 -1.92
N LYS A 54 15.06 -10.58 -0.79
CA LYS A 54 15.49 -10.16 0.55
C LYS A 54 15.71 -11.37 1.47
N PRO A 55 16.61 -11.26 2.48
CA PRO A 55 16.89 -12.38 3.38
C PRO A 55 15.79 -12.59 4.43
N ASP A 56 15.07 -11.51 4.77
CA ASP A 56 14.02 -11.52 5.78
C ASP A 56 12.73 -10.93 5.20
N TYR A 57 11.57 -11.40 5.68
CA TYR A 57 10.31 -10.75 5.39
C TYR A 57 9.63 -10.31 6.67
N ILE A 58 9.42 -9.02 6.79
CA ILE A 58 8.63 -8.38 7.83
C ILE A 58 7.52 -7.57 7.17
N SER A 59 6.28 -7.78 7.62
CA SER A 59 5.14 -7.03 7.12
C SER A 59 5.22 -5.55 7.55
N PRO A 60 4.53 -4.63 6.87
CA PRO A 60 4.48 -3.23 7.28
C PRO A 60 3.99 -3.01 8.72
N ARG A 61 3.23 -3.96 9.29
CA ARG A 61 2.77 -3.93 10.69
C ARG A 61 3.75 -4.58 11.66
N GLY A 62 4.96 -4.92 11.21
CA GLY A 62 6.04 -5.43 12.07
C GLY A 62 5.97 -6.93 12.35
N LEU A 63 5.12 -7.70 11.67
CA LEU A 63 5.14 -9.15 11.79
C LEU A 63 6.33 -9.73 11.01
N LEU A 64 7.33 -10.26 11.72
CA LEU A 64 8.44 -10.97 11.10
C LEU A 64 7.98 -12.39 10.72
N LEU A 65 7.89 -12.65 9.43
CA LEU A 65 7.34 -13.88 8.86
C LEU A 65 8.43 -14.91 8.56
N THR A 66 9.58 -14.46 8.04
CA THR A 66 10.75 -15.31 7.83
C THR A 66 12.05 -14.55 8.08
N ASN A 67 13.08 -15.27 8.54
CA ASN A 67 14.44 -14.79 8.71
C ASN A 67 15.46 -15.86 8.31
N THR A 68 15.06 -16.75 7.42
CA THR A 68 15.90 -17.85 6.90
C THR A 68 15.79 -17.96 5.40
N GLY A 69 16.92 -18.12 4.73
CA GLY A 69 16.95 -18.26 3.28
C GLY A 69 16.77 -16.95 2.55
N LEU A 70 16.16 -17.02 1.37
CA LEU A 70 15.81 -15.90 0.52
C LEU A 70 14.29 -15.88 0.34
N THR A 71 13.69 -14.74 0.52
CA THR A 71 12.30 -14.49 0.09
C THR A 71 12.32 -13.67 -1.21
N THR A 72 11.54 -14.10 -2.18
CA THR A 72 11.35 -13.41 -3.45
C THR A 72 9.93 -12.88 -3.51
N GLN A 73 9.78 -11.59 -3.67
CA GLN A 73 8.48 -10.92 -3.76
C GLN A 73 8.25 -10.44 -5.18
N ILE A 74 7.08 -10.76 -5.72
CA ILE A 74 6.67 -10.42 -7.08
C ILE A 74 5.40 -9.60 -7.00
N THR A 75 5.45 -8.37 -7.49
CA THR A 75 4.31 -7.46 -7.55
C THR A 75 4.03 -7.09 -8.98
N THR A 76 2.78 -7.15 -9.39
CA THR A 76 2.35 -6.64 -10.70
C THR A 76 0.96 -6.04 -10.62
N GLY A 77 0.69 -5.08 -11.47
CA GLY A 77 -0.62 -4.44 -11.48
C GLY A 77 -0.75 -3.46 -12.63
N PHE A 78 -1.94 -2.88 -12.72
CA PHE A 78 -2.22 -1.81 -13.66
C PHE A 78 -3.16 -0.77 -13.05
N SER A 79 -3.13 0.42 -13.63
CA SER A 79 -4.03 1.53 -13.36
C SER A 79 -4.69 1.96 -14.66
N LEU A 80 -5.97 2.23 -14.60
CA LEU A 80 -6.77 2.78 -15.68
C LEU A 80 -7.20 4.19 -15.28
N ASP A 81 -6.75 5.19 -16.02
CA ASP A 81 -7.14 6.57 -15.81
C ASP A 81 -8.52 6.81 -16.41
N LEU A 82 -9.48 7.19 -15.57
CA LEU A 82 -10.87 7.46 -15.94
C LEU A 82 -11.10 8.94 -16.25
N HIS A 83 -10.31 9.83 -15.65
CA HIS A 83 -10.41 11.27 -15.80
C HIS A 83 -9.05 11.91 -15.59
N LYS A 84 -8.67 12.83 -16.50
CA LYS A 84 -7.50 13.70 -16.38
C LYS A 84 -7.87 15.14 -16.67
N ASN A 85 -7.67 16.02 -15.70
CA ASN A 85 -7.86 17.47 -15.84
C ASN A 85 -6.84 18.22 -14.97
N PRO A 86 -5.61 18.41 -15.44
CA PRO A 86 -4.53 19.00 -14.63
C PRO A 86 -4.83 20.41 -14.09
N GLY A 87 -5.75 21.15 -14.71
CA GLY A 87 -6.17 22.50 -14.27
C GLY A 87 -7.43 22.52 -13.42
N GLY A 88 -8.09 21.39 -13.20
CA GLY A 88 -9.33 21.29 -12.42
C GLY A 88 -9.08 21.08 -10.93
N PHE A 89 -10.12 21.24 -10.12
CA PHE A 89 -10.05 20.84 -8.70
C PHE A 89 -9.82 19.34 -8.53
N ILE A 90 -10.50 18.52 -9.35
CA ILE A 90 -10.21 17.11 -9.52
C ILE A 90 -9.24 16.99 -10.69
N ASN A 91 -8.02 16.57 -10.41
CA ASN A 91 -6.94 16.50 -11.40
C ASN A 91 -6.90 15.14 -12.10
N ASP A 92 -7.19 14.07 -11.36
CA ASP A 92 -7.09 12.69 -11.85
C ASP A 92 -8.06 11.79 -11.08
N VAL A 93 -8.64 10.83 -11.77
CA VAL A 93 -9.41 9.71 -11.19
C VAL A 93 -8.95 8.45 -11.87
N ALA A 94 -8.50 7.48 -11.09
CA ALA A 94 -8.04 6.20 -11.60
C ALA A 94 -8.62 5.03 -10.81
N VAL A 95 -8.73 3.88 -11.45
CA VAL A 95 -8.92 2.58 -10.80
C VAL A 95 -7.66 1.76 -10.97
N ASN A 96 -7.33 0.95 -9.97
CA ASN A 96 -6.16 0.10 -10.01
C ASN A 96 -6.51 -1.31 -9.57
N PHE A 97 -5.73 -2.26 -10.08
CA PHE A 97 -5.76 -3.66 -9.71
C PHE A 97 -4.32 -4.17 -9.64
N GLY A 98 -4.05 -5.09 -8.74
CA GLY A 98 -2.75 -5.75 -8.71
C GLY A 98 -2.76 -7.00 -7.87
N ILE A 99 -1.64 -7.71 -7.98
CA ILE A 99 -1.34 -8.93 -7.23
C ILE A 99 0.07 -8.84 -6.67
N TRP A 100 0.26 -9.49 -5.54
CA TRP A 100 1.55 -9.65 -4.90
C TRP A 100 1.73 -11.09 -4.46
N ASN A 101 2.96 -11.59 -4.57
CA ASN A 101 3.34 -12.95 -4.19
C ASN A 101 4.56 -12.93 -3.31
N ASP A 102 4.61 -13.85 -2.34
CA ASP A 102 5.76 -14.08 -1.48
C ASP A 102 6.21 -15.54 -1.57
N LEU A 103 7.43 -15.75 -2.06
CA LEU A 103 8.03 -17.04 -2.36
C LEU A 103 9.28 -17.24 -1.49
N TRP A 104 9.32 -18.31 -0.72
CA TRP A 104 10.41 -18.59 0.21
C TRP A 104 11.28 -19.75 -0.27
N SER A 105 12.59 -19.56 -0.25
CA SER A 105 13.56 -20.62 -0.54
C SER A 105 13.73 -21.61 0.62
N LYS A 106 13.42 -21.18 1.85
CA LYS A 106 13.42 -21.99 3.08
C LYS A 106 12.21 -21.61 3.94
N GLN A 107 11.74 -22.57 4.71
CA GLN A 107 10.59 -22.41 5.60
C GLN A 107 11.04 -22.48 7.06
N ASN A 108 10.49 -21.61 7.91
CA ASN A 108 10.71 -21.66 9.35
C ASN A 108 9.86 -22.74 10.05
N SER A 109 8.78 -23.18 9.40
CA SER A 109 7.83 -24.16 9.92
C SER A 109 7.35 -25.07 8.79
N PRO A 110 7.12 -26.36 9.04
CA PRO A 110 6.59 -27.29 8.03
C PRO A 110 5.18 -26.98 7.57
N THR A 111 4.43 -26.11 8.27
CA THR A 111 3.09 -25.66 7.89
C THR A 111 3.08 -24.54 6.88
N VAL A 112 4.24 -23.99 6.55
CA VAL A 112 4.40 -22.88 5.63
C VAL A 112 4.99 -23.42 4.32
N GLY A 113 4.31 -23.17 3.19
CA GLY A 113 4.80 -23.59 1.87
C GLY A 113 5.82 -22.60 1.28
N SER A 114 6.51 -23.03 0.21
CA SER A 114 7.40 -22.14 -0.54
C SER A 114 6.66 -20.94 -1.14
N TRP A 115 5.42 -21.08 -1.55
CA TRP A 115 4.51 -19.99 -1.89
C TRP A 115 3.67 -19.66 -0.66
N ASN A 116 4.21 -18.76 0.17
CA ASN A 116 3.64 -18.49 1.50
C ASN A 116 2.38 -17.62 1.44
N GLU A 117 2.40 -16.58 0.60
CA GLU A 117 1.34 -15.57 0.56
C GLU A 117 1.06 -15.13 -0.88
N PHE A 118 -0.21 -14.92 -1.15
CA PHE A 118 -0.74 -14.35 -2.37
C PHE A 118 -1.77 -13.28 -2.01
N ASP A 119 -1.53 -12.07 -2.47
CA ASP A 119 -2.44 -10.97 -2.24
C ASP A 119 -2.97 -10.45 -3.56
N TRP A 120 -4.18 -9.96 -3.54
CA TRP A 120 -4.71 -9.16 -4.63
C TRP A 120 -5.45 -7.95 -4.08
N TRP A 121 -5.48 -6.91 -4.87
CA TRP A 121 -6.20 -5.69 -4.53
C TRP A 121 -6.90 -5.08 -5.71
N VAL A 122 -7.97 -4.34 -5.40
CA VAL A 122 -8.66 -3.44 -6.32
C VAL A 122 -8.94 -2.14 -5.59
N GLY A 123 -8.73 -1.01 -6.26
CA GLY A 123 -8.89 0.28 -5.62
C GLY A 123 -9.25 1.40 -6.58
N GLY A 124 -9.57 2.55 -5.99
CA GLY A 124 -9.74 3.81 -6.68
C GLY A 124 -8.83 4.87 -6.09
N ALA A 125 -8.34 5.76 -6.93
CA ALA A 125 -7.52 6.89 -6.55
C ALA A 125 -8.10 8.18 -7.13
N LEU A 126 -8.03 9.26 -6.34
CA LEU A 126 -8.48 10.59 -6.68
C LEU A 126 -7.34 11.57 -6.38
N ALA A 127 -6.83 12.27 -7.40
CA ALA A 127 -5.96 13.43 -7.21
C ALA A 127 -6.79 14.71 -7.27
N PHE A 128 -6.62 15.61 -6.30
CA PHE A 128 -7.41 16.83 -6.19
C PHE A 128 -6.62 17.98 -5.58
N ALA A 129 -7.10 19.21 -5.76
CA ALA A 129 -6.47 20.43 -5.25
C ALA A 129 -4.96 20.49 -5.56
N HIS A 130 -4.57 20.01 -6.75
CA HIS A 130 -3.22 19.89 -7.32
C HIS A 130 -2.31 18.86 -6.65
N ASP A 131 -2.21 18.84 -5.32
CA ASP A 131 -1.14 18.14 -4.61
C ASP A 131 -1.64 17.00 -3.71
N TRP A 132 -2.96 16.89 -3.53
CA TRP A 132 -3.54 15.86 -2.69
C TRP A 132 -3.94 14.63 -3.47
N LYS A 133 -3.68 13.46 -2.89
CA LYS A 133 -4.15 12.16 -3.41
C LYS A 133 -4.89 11.41 -2.32
N PHE A 134 -6.12 11.02 -2.62
CA PHE A 134 -6.93 10.14 -1.78
C PHE A 134 -7.09 8.79 -2.48
N GLY A 135 -6.98 7.71 -1.72
CA GLY A 135 -7.14 6.34 -2.23
C GLY A 135 -8.05 5.52 -1.33
N VAL A 136 -8.79 4.61 -1.94
CA VAL A 136 -9.53 3.54 -1.27
C VAL A 136 -9.19 2.25 -1.96
N THR A 137 -8.75 1.24 -1.20
CA THR A 137 -8.31 -0.05 -1.74
C THR A 137 -8.91 -1.19 -0.91
N TYR A 138 -9.51 -2.15 -1.56
CA TYR A 138 -9.82 -3.44 -0.97
C TYR A 138 -8.68 -4.41 -1.24
N VAL A 139 -8.24 -5.13 -0.22
CA VAL A 139 -7.14 -6.10 -0.29
C VAL A 139 -7.56 -7.42 0.35
N GLU A 140 -7.25 -8.52 -0.31
CA GLU A 140 -7.29 -9.86 0.27
C GLU A 140 -5.88 -10.44 0.38
N PHE A 141 -5.53 -10.89 1.57
CA PHE A 141 -4.32 -11.64 1.87
C PHE A 141 -4.69 -13.13 1.99
N LEU A 142 -4.08 -13.94 1.15
CA LEU A 142 -4.34 -15.37 1.08
C LEU A 142 -3.06 -16.16 1.34
N SER A 143 -3.20 -17.28 2.04
CA SER A 143 -2.10 -18.22 2.22
C SER A 143 -2.37 -19.47 1.40
N PRO A 144 -1.67 -19.70 0.26
CA PRO A 144 -1.84 -20.91 -0.54
C PRO A 144 -1.61 -22.19 0.25
N PRO A 145 -0.64 -22.29 1.16
CA PRO A 145 -0.44 -23.47 1.99
C PRO A 145 -1.38 -23.52 3.21
N GLY A 146 -2.23 -22.51 3.44
CA GLY A 146 -3.13 -22.44 4.59
C GLY A 146 -2.45 -22.09 5.91
N ALA A 147 -1.31 -21.40 5.89
CA ALA A 147 -0.59 -20.98 7.10
C ALA A 147 -1.40 -19.97 7.94
N PHE A 148 -2.26 -19.19 7.31
CA PHE A 148 -3.22 -18.30 7.95
C PHE A 148 -4.55 -18.27 7.21
N SER A 149 -5.62 -17.91 7.91
CA SER A 149 -6.95 -17.71 7.29
C SER A 149 -6.98 -16.40 6.51
N THR A 150 -7.69 -16.37 5.39
CA THR A 150 -7.86 -15.19 4.55
C THR A 150 -8.16 -13.92 5.38
N ILE A 151 -7.37 -12.88 5.12
CA ILE A 151 -7.54 -11.56 5.73
C ILE A 151 -8.10 -10.62 4.67
N ARG A 152 -9.09 -9.79 5.05
CA ARG A 152 -9.72 -8.80 4.17
C ARG A 152 -9.65 -7.45 4.80
N ASN A 153 -9.05 -6.50 4.09
CA ASN A 153 -8.91 -5.12 4.54
C ASN A 153 -9.55 -4.16 3.55
N VAL A 154 -10.05 -3.04 4.08
CA VAL A 154 -10.26 -1.82 3.32
C VAL A 154 -9.26 -0.79 3.81
N GLU A 155 -8.50 -0.25 2.88
CA GLU A 155 -7.44 0.71 3.15
C GLU A 155 -7.82 2.08 2.60
N PHE A 156 -7.68 3.11 3.42
CA PHE A 156 -7.86 4.49 3.03
C PHE A 156 -6.52 5.20 3.12
N SER A 157 -6.18 5.98 2.12
CA SER A 157 -4.93 6.76 2.12
C SER A 157 -5.21 8.21 1.75
N LEU A 158 -4.50 9.11 2.42
CA LEU A 158 -4.43 10.52 2.05
C LEU A 158 -2.96 10.91 2.04
N ARG A 159 -2.49 11.43 0.91
CA ARG A 159 -1.10 11.87 0.71
C ARG A 159 -1.10 13.28 0.17
N TYR A 160 -0.17 14.08 0.66
CA TYR A 160 0.20 15.36 0.07
C TYR A 160 1.49 15.18 -0.74
N SER A 161 1.50 15.65 -2.00
CA SER A 161 2.67 15.61 -2.86
C SER A 161 3.29 16.99 -2.94
N ASP A 162 4.44 17.18 -2.31
CA ASP A 162 5.19 18.44 -2.32
C ASP A 162 6.19 18.54 -3.49
N GLY A 163 6.17 17.55 -4.42
CA GLY A 163 7.01 17.53 -5.61
C GLY A 163 6.84 18.74 -6.55
N PRO A 164 5.62 19.26 -6.80
CA PRO A 164 5.40 20.41 -7.65
C PRO A 164 6.00 21.71 -7.13
N THR A 165 6.36 21.81 -5.87
CA THR A 165 6.97 23.02 -5.28
C THR A 165 8.34 23.37 -5.86
N GLY A 166 8.92 22.50 -6.68
CA GLY A 166 10.21 22.70 -7.32
C GLY A 166 11.42 22.50 -6.39
N TRP A 167 11.21 22.02 -5.18
CA TRP A 167 12.29 21.63 -4.28
C TRP A 167 12.99 20.38 -4.81
N ALA A 168 14.28 20.32 -4.62
CA ALA A 168 15.06 19.14 -5.03
C ALA A 168 14.80 17.93 -4.11
N LEU A 169 14.46 18.19 -2.84
CA LEU A 169 14.04 17.22 -1.85
C LEU A 169 12.54 17.37 -1.62
N THR A 170 11.77 16.28 -1.77
CA THR A 170 10.35 16.21 -1.42
C THR A 170 10.17 15.35 -0.19
N PHE A 171 9.07 15.52 0.55
CA PHE A 171 8.77 14.74 1.76
C PHE A 171 7.56 13.84 1.61
N ASP A 172 6.60 14.21 0.77
CA ASP A 172 5.40 13.42 0.47
C ASP A 172 4.73 12.81 1.72
N PRO A 173 4.29 13.62 2.70
CA PRO A 173 3.67 13.11 3.92
C PRO A 173 2.34 12.43 3.62
N TYR A 174 2.02 11.39 4.41
CA TYR A 174 0.78 10.65 4.23
C TYR A 174 0.23 10.08 5.54
N VAL A 175 -1.06 9.76 5.49
CA VAL A 175 -1.74 8.92 6.47
C VAL A 175 -2.46 7.79 5.75
N LYS A 176 -2.40 6.57 6.30
CA LYS A 176 -3.18 5.43 5.85
C LYS A 176 -3.95 4.85 7.02
N LEU A 177 -5.21 4.52 6.79
CA LEU A 177 -6.07 3.77 7.70
C LEU A 177 -6.29 2.38 7.11
N PHE A 178 -5.96 1.36 7.85
CA PHE A 178 -6.18 -0.04 7.49
C PHE A 178 -7.30 -0.60 8.37
N TYR A 179 -8.44 -0.86 7.77
CA TYR A 179 -9.58 -1.44 8.46
C TYR A 179 -9.71 -2.92 8.10
N SER A 180 -9.51 -3.78 9.09
CA SER A 180 -9.68 -5.23 8.95
C SER A 180 -11.17 -5.58 8.95
N VAL A 181 -11.69 -5.96 7.79
CA VAL A 181 -13.10 -6.36 7.61
C VAL A 181 -13.32 -7.76 8.17
N SER A 182 -12.41 -8.68 7.86
CA SER A 182 -12.50 -10.08 8.31
C SER A 182 -11.12 -10.73 8.34
N GLY A 183 -11.03 -11.86 9.04
CA GLY A 183 -9.76 -12.53 9.31
C GLY A 183 -9.03 -11.93 10.51
N PRO A 184 -7.87 -12.47 10.89
CA PRO A 184 -7.03 -11.86 11.92
C PRO A 184 -6.59 -10.46 11.44
N SER A 185 -6.26 -9.57 12.38
CA SER A 185 -5.46 -8.39 12.04
C SER A 185 -4.16 -8.88 11.39
N THR A 186 -3.47 -8.01 10.65
CA THR A 186 -2.18 -8.36 10.03
C THR A 186 -1.07 -8.69 11.05
N VAL A 187 -1.46 -8.97 12.29
CA VAL A 187 -0.63 -9.44 13.40
C VAL A 187 -1.19 -10.77 13.89
N ALA A 188 -0.36 -11.80 13.98
CA ALA A 188 -0.78 -13.17 14.28
C ALA A 188 -1.59 -13.34 15.57
N VAL A 189 -1.42 -12.42 16.53
CA VAL A 189 -2.10 -12.43 17.84
C VAL A 189 -3.22 -11.40 17.96
N GLY A 190 -3.47 -10.62 16.91
CA GLY A 190 -4.48 -9.55 16.92
C GLY A 190 -5.92 -10.03 16.86
N LYS A 191 -6.86 -9.09 17.05
CA LYS A 191 -8.30 -9.32 16.95
C LYS A 191 -8.68 -9.74 15.52
N LYS A 192 -9.69 -10.59 15.39
CA LYS A 192 -10.26 -11.00 14.10
C LYS A 192 -11.38 -10.07 13.67
N GLY A 193 -11.14 -9.26 12.63
CA GLY A 193 -12.10 -8.36 12.02
C GLY A 193 -12.62 -7.22 12.90
N GLY A 194 -13.19 -6.22 12.30
CA GLY A 194 -13.77 -5.06 12.98
C GLY A 194 -12.75 -4.25 13.78
N ILE A 195 -11.53 -4.13 13.30
CA ILE A 195 -10.41 -3.46 13.96
C ILE A 195 -9.60 -2.67 12.94
N TYR A 196 -8.83 -1.71 13.38
CA TYR A 196 -8.04 -0.85 12.49
C TYR A 196 -6.66 -0.54 13.07
N ASP A 197 -5.74 -0.14 12.20
CA ASP A 197 -4.52 0.58 12.52
C ASP A 197 -4.34 1.77 11.57
N VAL A 198 -3.54 2.72 12.00
CA VAL A 198 -3.19 3.92 11.24
C VAL A 198 -1.68 3.95 11.06
N GLU A 199 -1.25 4.16 9.83
CA GLU A 199 0.13 4.42 9.47
C GLU A 199 0.30 5.91 9.16
N LEU A 200 1.21 6.56 9.87
CA LEU A 200 1.63 7.93 9.64
C LEU A 200 3.04 7.91 9.10
N GLY A 201 3.26 8.54 7.97
CA GLY A 201 4.57 8.48 7.33
C GLY A 201 4.86 9.63 6.39
N PHE A 202 6.09 9.62 5.90
CA PHE A 202 6.58 10.51 4.86
C PHE A 202 7.68 9.80 4.08
N VAL A 203 7.91 10.24 2.83
CA VAL A 203 8.87 9.59 1.91
C VAL A 203 9.80 10.66 1.35
N PRO A 204 10.85 11.08 2.10
CA PRO A 204 11.86 11.98 1.56
C PRO A 204 12.44 11.39 0.28
N THR A 205 12.41 12.19 -0.79
CA THR A 205 12.86 11.75 -2.11
C THR A 205 13.76 12.80 -2.73
N ILE A 206 14.90 12.39 -3.27
CA ILE A 206 15.84 13.22 -4.00
C ILE A 206 16.22 12.58 -5.32
N ASP A 207 16.10 13.33 -6.40
CA ASP A 207 16.56 12.93 -7.74
C ASP A 207 17.97 13.50 -7.99
N LEU A 208 18.97 12.63 -7.97
CA LEU A 208 20.37 13.02 -8.14
C LEU A 208 20.67 13.53 -9.55
N LYS A 209 19.88 13.17 -10.56
CA LYS A 209 20.01 13.69 -11.93
C LYS A 209 19.85 15.21 -11.97
N LYS A 210 19.01 15.79 -11.11
CA LYS A 210 18.80 17.25 -11.01
C LYS A 210 20.08 18.00 -10.60
N TYR A 211 21.07 17.30 -10.02
CA TYR A 211 22.37 17.86 -9.63
C TYR A 211 23.49 17.52 -10.60
N GLY A 212 23.16 16.96 -11.78
CA GLY A 212 24.15 16.55 -12.78
C GLY A 212 24.86 15.22 -12.46
N TRP A 213 24.31 14.44 -11.53
CA TRP A 213 24.85 13.14 -11.14
C TRP A 213 24.18 12.02 -11.97
N LEU A 214 24.42 10.78 -11.58
CA LEU A 214 23.74 9.62 -12.17
C LEU A 214 22.21 9.75 -12.02
N PRO A 215 21.42 9.16 -12.93
CA PRO A 215 19.95 9.19 -12.88
C PRO A 215 19.44 8.27 -11.76
N ILE A 216 19.89 8.49 -10.54
CA ILE A 216 19.48 7.72 -9.36
C ILE A 216 18.49 8.56 -8.56
N THR A 217 17.35 7.95 -8.23
CA THR A 217 16.43 8.48 -7.24
C THR A 217 16.68 7.79 -5.91
N LEU A 218 16.94 8.59 -4.87
CA LEU A 218 17.03 8.11 -3.49
C LEU A 218 15.73 8.43 -2.77
N THR A 219 15.20 7.46 -2.02
CA THR A 219 14.05 7.65 -1.14
C THR A 219 14.36 7.15 0.27
N ALA A 220 13.81 7.81 1.28
CA ALA A 220 13.97 7.39 2.68
C ALA A 220 12.60 7.21 3.36
N PRO A 221 11.82 6.17 3.00
CA PRO A 221 10.50 5.94 3.55
C PRO A 221 10.58 5.77 5.07
N THR A 222 9.78 6.56 5.78
CA THR A 222 9.75 6.57 7.24
C THR A 222 8.31 6.61 7.71
N TRP A 223 7.94 5.69 8.61
CA TRP A 223 6.57 5.64 9.15
C TRP A 223 6.52 5.07 10.56
N VAL A 224 5.38 5.28 11.21
CA VAL A 224 4.98 4.66 12.46
C VAL A 224 3.54 4.15 12.34
N THR A 225 3.26 2.98 12.88
CA THR A 225 1.91 2.43 12.97
C THR A 225 1.35 2.58 14.37
N VAL A 226 0.09 2.99 14.48
CA VAL A 226 -0.64 3.13 15.73
C VAL A 226 -2.03 2.52 15.59
N GLY A 227 -2.50 1.85 16.64
CA GLY A 227 -3.82 1.23 16.62
C GLY A 227 -4.28 0.90 18.04
N PRO A 228 -5.55 0.53 18.23
CA PRO A 228 -6.02 0.11 19.54
C PRO A 228 -5.27 -1.16 20.01
N ALA A 229 -5.14 -1.34 21.32
CA ALA A 229 -4.38 -2.42 21.91
C ALA A 229 -4.77 -3.81 21.37
N ASN A 230 -6.06 -4.03 21.08
CA ASN A 230 -6.57 -5.29 20.55
C ASN A 230 -6.26 -5.51 19.05
N PHE A 231 -5.74 -4.52 18.34
CA PHE A 231 -5.15 -4.74 17.02
C PHE A 231 -3.85 -5.56 17.14
N TRP A 232 -3.03 -5.27 18.15
CA TRP A 232 -1.73 -5.91 18.39
C TRP A 232 -1.85 -7.21 19.16
N ASN A 233 -2.84 -7.32 20.05
CA ASN A 233 -3.15 -8.52 20.80
C ASN A 233 -4.67 -8.68 20.97
N ARG A 234 -5.13 -9.85 21.32
CA ARG A 234 -6.56 -10.15 21.50
C ARG A 234 -7.18 -9.54 22.78
N GLY A 235 -6.79 -8.35 23.17
CA GLY A 235 -7.28 -7.69 24.38
C GLY A 235 -6.62 -8.21 25.66
N VAL A 236 -5.49 -8.86 25.56
CA VAL A 236 -4.73 -9.39 26.70
C VAL A 236 -3.82 -8.29 27.23
N THR A 237 -3.83 -8.08 28.54
CA THR A 237 -3.07 -7.02 29.21
C THR A 237 -1.89 -7.61 29.98
N GLY A 238 -0.72 -6.99 29.78
CA GLY A 238 0.52 -7.32 30.49
C GLY A 238 1.38 -8.38 29.81
N CYS A 239 2.68 -8.14 29.74
CA CYS A 239 3.70 -9.09 29.31
C CYS A 239 4.55 -9.51 30.49
N GLY A 240 4.64 -10.79 30.72
CA GLY A 240 5.57 -11.36 31.68
C GLY A 240 6.32 -12.55 31.10
N PRO A 241 7.51 -12.86 31.58
CA PRO A 241 8.29 -13.98 31.08
C PRO A 241 7.63 -15.35 31.24
N SER A 242 6.59 -15.45 32.06
CA SER A 242 5.80 -16.66 32.30
C SER A 242 4.47 -16.73 31.58
N VAL A 243 4.02 -15.65 30.92
CA VAL A 243 2.69 -15.59 30.31
C VAL A 243 2.80 -15.02 28.90
N LEU A 244 3.05 -15.92 27.95
CA LEU A 244 3.21 -15.64 26.51
C LEU A 244 1.96 -15.04 25.84
N THR A 245 0.88 -14.77 26.58
CA THR A 245 -0.40 -14.34 26.03
C THR A 245 -0.76 -12.89 26.38
N GLN A 246 0.13 -12.12 27.02
CA GLN A 246 -0.25 -10.89 27.69
C GLN A 246 0.64 -9.70 27.28
N CYS A 247 0.68 -9.39 26.00
CA CYS A 247 1.49 -8.28 25.51
C CYS A 247 0.66 -7.20 24.81
N ALA A 248 0.11 -6.24 25.55
CA ALA A 248 -0.31 -4.96 24.98
C ALA A 248 0.32 -3.85 25.81
N THR A 249 1.54 -3.52 25.48
CA THR A 249 2.31 -2.51 26.19
C THR A 249 2.19 -1.12 25.57
N SER A 250 1.65 -1.03 24.33
CA SER A 250 1.57 0.22 23.58
C SER A 250 0.48 0.16 22.52
N ASN A 251 -0.11 1.31 22.21
CA ASN A 251 -0.94 1.52 21.02
C ASN A 251 -0.07 1.71 19.75
N ALA A 252 1.22 2.03 19.89
CA ALA A 252 2.16 2.05 18.79
C ALA A 252 2.66 0.63 18.50
N GLY A 253 2.72 0.28 17.22
CA GLY A 253 3.12 -1.03 16.75
C GLY A 253 4.57 -1.09 16.33
N VAL A 254 4.89 -0.43 15.24
CA VAL A 254 6.22 -0.43 14.64
C VAL A 254 6.60 0.99 14.20
N PHE A 255 7.85 1.32 14.39
CA PHE A 255 8.51 2.44 13.70
C PHE A 255 9.42 1.85 12.62
N SER A 256 9.44 2.46 11.45
CA SER A 256 10.30 2.01 10.37
C SER A 256 10.92 3.19 9.63
N THR A 257 12.16 3.04 9.22
CA THR A 257 12.88 4.01 8.37
C THR A 257 13.88 3.27 7.49
N GLY A 258 14.15 3.79 6.30
CA GLY A 258 15.03 3.10 5.37
C GLY A 258 15.68 4.05 4.36
N LEU A 259 16.44 3.44 3.47
CA LEU A 259 17.02 4.13 2.31
C LEU A 259 16.93 3.19 1.12
N THR A 260 16.35 3.67 0.03
CA THR A 260 16.24 2.97 -1.25
C THR A 260 16.88 3.80 -2.35
N ALA A 261 17.63 3.15 -3.22
CA ALA A 261 18.13 3.72 -4.46
C ALA A 261 17.44 3.05 -5.66
N LYS A 262 16.95 3.83 -6.59
CA LYS A 262 16.35 3.36 -7.86
C LYS A 262 17.12 3.95 -9.02
N LEU A 263 17.60 3.07 -9.91
CA LEU A 263 18.36 3.42 -11.11
C LEU A 263 17.59 2.98 -12.36
N PRO A 264 17.08 3.87 -13.21
CA PRO A 264 16.61 3.55 -14.55
C PRO A 264 17.73 2.93 -15.38
N ILE A 265 17.40 1.88 -16.14
CA ILE A 265 18.37 1.18 -17.00
C ILE A 265 18.06 1.34 -18.49
N ASP A 266 17.54 2.50 -18.87
CA ASP A 266 17.20 2.87 -20.27
C ASP A 266 18.41 2.77 -21.22
N PHE A 267 19.62 2.86 -20.68
CA PHE A 267 20.86 2.66 -21.40
C PHE A 267 21.13 1.19 -21.81
N LEU A 268 20.45 0.22 -21.15
CA LEU A 268 20.52 -1.20 -21.48
C LEU A 268 19.27 -1.66 -22.25
N ILE A 269 18.10 -1.18 -21.86
CA ILE A 269 16.81 -1.59 -22.40
C ILE A 269 16.11 -0.35 -22.97
N PRO A 270 15.86 -0.30 -24.29
CA PRO A 270 15.21 0.86 -24.89
C PRO A 270 13.83 1.15 -24.28
N PRO A 271 13.46 2.44 -24.04
CA PRO A 271 12.19 2.83 -23.40
C PRO A 271 10.92 2.33 -24.11
N ARG A 272 10.99 2.02 -25.42
CA ARG A 272 9.89 1.39 -26.18
C ARG A 272 9.48 0.00 -25.65
N LEU A 273 10.33 -0.62 -24.83
CA LEU A 273 10.08 -1.91 -24.16
C LEU A 273 9.67 -1.74 -22.69
N GLY A 274 9.29 -0.52 -22.29
CA GLY A 274 8.96 -0.14 -20.92
C GLY A 274 10.11 0.60 -20.23
N ASN A 275 9.77 1.26 -19.13
CA ASN A 275 10.72 2.01 -18.28
C ASN A 275 11.31 1.05 -17.23
N TRP A 276 12.41 0.40 -17.59
CA TRP A 276 13.07 -0.58 -16.73
C TRP A 276 13.95 0.09 -15.68
N TYR A 277 14.03 -0.52 -14.51
CA TYR A 277 14.89 -0.06 -13.43
C TYR A 277 15.39 -1.22 -12.58
N VAL A 278 16.53 -0.99 -11.95
CA VAL A 278 16.97 -1.77 -10.79
C VAL A 278 16.82 -0.91 -9.54
N ASP A 279 16.47 -1.54 -8.43
CA ASP A 279 16.43 -0.87 -7.16
C ASP A 279 17.04 -1.74 -6.06
N GLY A 280 17.31 -1.11 -4.93
CA GLY A 280 17.82 -1.80 -3.77
C GLY A 280 17.94 -0.85 -2.60
N GLY A 281 18.03 -1.42 -1.42
CA GLY A 281 18.07 -0.61 -0.22
C GLY A 281 18.12 -1.40 1.05
N VAL A 282 17.94 -0.67 2.13
CA VAL A 282 17.84 -1.20 3.48
C VAL A 282 16.65 -0.56 4.19
N GLN A 283 15.93 -1.34 4.98
CA GLN A 283 14.84 -0.88 5.81
C GLN A 283 15.06 -1.36 7.25
N TYR A 284 15.03 -0.45 8.19
CA TYR A 284 15.07 -0.73 9.62
C TYR A 284 13.66 -0.72 10.18
N TYR A 285 13.36 -1.70 11.01
CA TYR A 285 12.11 -1.82 11.76
C TYR A 285 12.42 -1.86 13.24
N HIS A 286 11.74 -1.03 14.02
CA HIS A 286 11.75 -1.07 15.47
C HIS A 286 10.38 -1.50 15.98
N LEU A 287 10.28 -2.69 16.54
CA LEU A 287 9.04 -3.24 17.07
C LEU A 287 8.74 -2.62 18.44
N ILE A 288 7.87 -1.62 18.47
CA ILE A 288 7.52 -0.89 19.68
C ILE A 288 6.65 -1.79 20.60
N ASN A 289 5.72 -2.53 20.00
CA ASN A 289 4.77 -3.37 20.73
C ASN A 289 5.35 -4.76 21.00
N ASP A 290 5.32 -5.18 22.26
CA ASP A 290 5.85 -6.49 22.67
C ASP A 290 5.05 -7.67 22.10
N SER A 291 3.81 -7.46 21.68
CA SER A 291 3.01 -8.47 20.96
C SER A 291 3.69 -8.91 19.65
N LEU A 292 4.44 -8.01 19.00
CA LEU A 292 5.20 -8.32 17.80
C LEU A 292 6.44 -9.18 18.09
N LEU A 293 7.02 -9.04 19.28
CA LEU A 293 8.07 -9.94 19.75
C LEU A 293 7.50 -11.33 20.04
N LEU A 294 6.34 -11.39 20.67
CA LEU A 294 5.63 -12.65 20.88
C LEU A 294 5.28 -13.33 19.55
N ALA A 295 4.84 -12.56 18.57
CA ALA A 295 4.50 -13.09 17.25
C ALA A 295 5.68 -13.79 16.56
N GLN A 296 6.93 -13.39 16.83
CA GLN A 296 8.12 -14.06 16.29
C GLN A 296 8.23 -15.51 16.76
N THR A 297 7.74 -15.84 17.95
CA THR A 297 7.70 -17.23 18.42
C THR A 297 6.63 -18.04 17.67
N ALA A 298 5.52 -17.41 17.33
CA ALA A 298 4.43 -18.04 16.57
C ALA A 298 4.81 -18.28 15.10
N THR A 299 5.61 -17.39 14.51
CA THR A 299 6.12 -17.54 13.12
C THR A 299 7.37 -18.45 13.06
N GLY A 300 7.92 -18.87 14.20
CA GLY A 300 9.15 -19.66 14.27
C GLY A 300 10.42 -18.86 13.94
N THR A 301 10.33 -17.51 13.87
CA THR A 301 11.50 -16.65 13.61
C THR A 301 12.33 -16.37 14.86
N ALA A 302 11.81 -16.69 16.05
CA ALA A 302 12.54 -16.71 17.30
C ALA A 302 12.16 -17.95 18.14
N PRO A 303 13.12 -18.61 18.81
CA PRO A 303 12.85 -19.81 19.63
C PRO A 303 12.13 -19.46 20.94
N SER A 304 12.18 -18.22 21.40
CA SER A 304 11.52 -17.75 22.62
C SER A 304 11.30 -16.22 22.56
N PHE A 305 10.44 -15.71 23.42
CA PHE A 305 10.24 -14.25 23.58
C PHE A 305 11.54 -13.51 23.94
N ALA A 306 12.38 -14.10 24.79
CA ALA A 306 13.67 -13.50 25.18
C ALA A 306 14.68 -13.42 24.02
N ALA A 307 14.54 -14.29 23.02
CA ALA A 307 15.38 -14.31 21.83
C ALA A 307 14.81 -13.49 20.67
N ALA A 308 13.60 -12.96 20.82
CA ALA A 308 12.94 -12.16 19.78
C ALA A 308 13.66 -10.82 19.58
N LYS A 309 13.78 -10.40 18.33
CA LYS A 309 14.48 -9.17 17.94
C LYS A 309 13.50 -7.99 17.87
N ARG A 310 13.82 -6.93 18.61
CA ARG A 310 13.08 -5.67 18.57
C ARG A 310 13.50 -4.79 17.39
N GLY A 311 14.79 -4.77 17.07
CA GLY A 311 15.35 -4.07 15.92
C GLY A 311 15.72 -5.05 14.82
N ILE A 312 15.21 -4.81 13.60
CA ILE A 312 15.42 -5.68 12.44
C ILE A 312 15.84 -4.80 11.27
N VAL A 313 16.92 -5.17 10.58
CA VAL A 313 17.36 -4.53 9.34
C VAL A 313 17.14 -5.51 8.21
N VAL A 314 16.42 -5.09 7.18
CA VAL A 314 16.17 -5.88 5.98
C VAL A 314 16.81 -5.17 4.80
N ALA A 315 17.77 -5.81 4.14
CA ALA A 315 18.29 -5.37 2.86
C ALA A 315 17.48 -6.02 1.72
N PHE A 316 17.37 -5.35 0.59
CA PHE A 316 16.72 -5.90 -0.60
C PHE A 316 17.37 -5.40 -1.88
N ALA A 317 17.16 -6.15 -2.94
CA ALA A 317 17.46 -5.73 -4.30
C ALA A 317 16.36 -6.20 -5.23
N GLY A 318 16.07 -5.41 -6.26
CA GLY A 318 14.96 -5.67 -7.17
C GLY A 318 15.23 -5.24 -8.60
N LEU A 319 14.34 -5.69 -9.46
CA LEU A 319 14.23 -5.32 -10.88
C LEU A 319 12.75 -5.10 -11.18
N GLY A 320 12.45 -4.01 -11.85
CA GLY A 320 11.08 -3.74 -12.25
C GLY A 320 10.97 -3.00 -13.57
N PHE A 321 9.75 -2.91 -14.07
CA PHE A 321 9.44 -2.04 -15.21
C PHE A 321 8.04 -1.44 -15.07
N ALA A 322 7.84 -0.30 -15.74
CA ALA A 322 6.55 0.34 -15.90
C ALA A 322 6.30 0.73 -17.36
N TYR A 323 5.05 0.74 -17.81
CA TYR A 323 4.63 1.14 -19.15
C TYR A 323 3.39 2.02 -19.12
#